data_555bbde49011dbd12139fbfb67000711
#
_entry.id   555bbde49011dbd12139fbfb67000711
#
_cell.length_a   1.000
_cell.length_b   1.000
_cell.length_c   1.000
_cell.angle_alpha   90.00
_cell.angle_beta   90.00
_cell.angle_gamma   90.00
#
_symmetry.space_group_name_H-M   'P 1'
#
loop_
_entity.id
_entity.type
_entity.pdbx_description
1 polymer ?
#
loop_
_entity_poly.entity_id
_entity_poly.type
_entity_poly.pdbx_seq_one_letter_code
_entity_poly.pdbx_strand_id
1 'polypeptide(L)'
;MGDRRVLVLGFLLTLFFLFHVPHSHATGIPVTVQDAIGARTDQNHKLQPPVVDAGPAMQGVYIYFLMSEANVSGGDKIDSPYMLDAHLLFCDEKNNWHDVVFDRYVKDDGVPEISAVFFVNADHDRKDKEVVVLVRTPLNHYDYGGEYYDGYVYKLTGNPRMGAVFAGLQSDASKPFLDQCECGFRDGRSTHAHYKDAESIRKVLEKKYPASPLKGK
;
A
#
# COMPACT_ATOMS: atom_id res chain seq x y z
N MET A 1 46.61 -68.17 -26.35
CA MET A 1 46.95 -66.70 -26.32
C MET A 1 45.67 -65.94 -26.38
N GLY A 2 45.10 -65.57 -25.25
CA GLY A 2 43.76 -64.95 -25.13
C GLY A 2 43.90 -63.65 -24.46
N ASP A 3 43.52 -62.65 -25.19
CA ASP A 3 43.52 -61.21 -24.77
C ASP A 3 42.23 -60.89 -23.97
N ARG A 4 42.39 -60.61 -22.68
CA ARG A 4 41.29 -60.18 -21.79
C ARG A 4 41.25 -58.66 -21.77
N ARG A 5 40.31 -58.08 -22.49
CA ARG A 5 39.98 -56.68 -22.35
C ARG A 5 39.05 -56.46 -21.15
N VAL A 6 39.57 -55.78 -20.14
CA VAL A 6 38.79 -55.33 -18.95
C VAL A 6 38.06 -54.05 -19.33
N LEU A 7 36.73 -54.13 -19.33
CA LEU A 7 35.83 -52.98 -19.55
C LEU A 7 35.62 -52.34 -18.17
N VAL A 8 36.18 -51.13 -17.97
CA VAL A 8 35.95 -50.32 -16.79
C VAL A 8 34.71 -49.49 -17.05
N LEU A 9 33.59 -49.87 -16.40
CA LEU A 9 32.35 -49.12 -16.42
C LEU A 9 32.47 -47.99 -15.40
N GLY A 10 32.71 -46.77 -15.86
CA GLY A 10 32.69 -45.57 -15.02
C GLY A 10 31.24 -45.15 -14.71
N PHE A 11 30.84 -45.32 -13.45
CA PHE A 11 29.57 -44.85 -12.92
C PHE A 11 29.68 -43.33 -12.66
N LEU A 12 29.10 -42.52 -13.56
CA LEU A 12 29.00 -41.08 -13.37
C LEU A 12 27.82 -40.79 -12.43
N LEU A 13 28.13 -40.54 -11.16
CA LEU A 13 27.13 -40.13 -10.15
C LEU A 13 26.83 -38.65 -10.34
N THR A 14 25.78 -38.32 -11.10
CA THR A 14 25.26 -36.97 -11.21
C THR A 14 24.50 -36.63 -9.95
N LEU A 15 25.13 -35.82 -9.09
CA LEU A 15 24.53 -35.26 -7.89
C LEU A 15 23.54 -34.14 -8.32
N PHE A 16 22.23 -34.43 -8.35
CA PHE A 16 21.18 -33.45 -8.51
C PHE A 16 21.05 -32.63 -7.21
N PHE A 17 21.68 -31.49 -7.17
CA PHE A 17 21.35 -30.47 -6.17
C PHE A 17 19.94 -29.93 -6.46
N LEU A 18 18.94 -30.42 -5.76
CA LEU A 18 17.63 -29.82 -5.68
C LEU A 18 17.76 -28.49 -4.95
N PHE A 19 17.92 -27.41 -5.72
CA PHE A 19 17.73 -26.06 -5.20
C PHE A 19 16.27 -25.93 -4.77
N HIS A 20 16.02 -26.07 -3.48
CA HIS A 20 14.77 -25.62 -2.89
C HIS A 20 14.73 -24.08 -3.00
N VAL A 21 14.12 -23.58 -4.07
CA VAL A 21 13.71 -22.19 -4.15
C VAL A 21 12.58 -22.05 -3.13
N PRO A 22 12.74 -21.21 -2.07
CA PRO A 22 11.62 -20.96 -1.19
C PRO A 22 10.53 -20.29 -2.04
N HIS A 23 9.43 -21.01 -2.23
CA HIS A 23 8.22 -20.44 -2.80
C HIS A 23 7.76 -19.36 -1.82
N SER A 24 8.02 -18.11 -2.15
CA SER A 24 7.33 -16.96 -1.57
C SER A 24 5.86 -17.19 -1.88
N HIS A 25 5.11 -17.69 -0.91
CA HIS A 25 3.66 -17.67 -0.97
C HIS A 25 3.24 -16.19 -1.02
N ALA A 26 2.97 -15.71 -2.21
CA ALA A 26 2.08 -14.56 -2.34
C ALA A 26 0.75 -15.03 -1.74
N THR A 27 0.51 -14.70 -0.47
CA THR A 27 -0.76 -14.95 0.22
C THR A 27 -1.79 -14.10 -0.49
N GLY A 28 -2.49 -14.68 -1.46
CA GLY A 28 -3.62 -14.02 -2.12
C GLY A 28 -4.64 -13.63 -1.06
N ILE A 29 -5.36 -12.54 -1.31
CA ILE A 29 -6.45 -12.10 -0.44
C ILE A 29 -7.50 -13.22 -0.34
N PRO A 30 -7.92 -13.64 0.87
CA PRO A 30 -8.91 -14.71 1.04
C PRO A 30 -10.22 -14.42 0.31
N VAL A 31 -10.88 -15.45 -0.21
CA VAL A 31 -12.15 -15.32 -0.93
C VAL A 31 -13.21 -14.62 -0.08
N THR A 32 -13.30 -14.94 1.21
CA THR A 32 -14.23 -14.30 2.15
C THR A 32 -14.03 -12.78 2.29
N VAL A 33 -12.80 -12.31 2.18
CA VAL A 33 -12.46 -10.88 2.16
C VAL A 33 -12.90 -10.25 0.84
N GLN A 34 -12.64 -10.94 -0.28
CA GLN A 34 -13.09 -10.48 -1.61
C GLN A 34 -14.61 -10.38 -1.69
N ASP A 35 -15.34 -11.36 -1.15
CA ASP A 35 -16.80 -11.35 -1.08
C ASP A 35 -17.32 -10.20 -0.21
N ALA A 36 -16.67 -9.97 0.95
CA ALA A 36 -17.04 -8.89 1.85
C ALA A 36 -16.79 -7.50 1.22
N ILE A 37 -15.73 -7.32 0.43
CA ILE A 37 -15.47 -6.10 -0.35
C ILE A 37 -16.49 -5.99 -1.48
N GLY A 38 -16.77 -7.10 -2.21
CA GLY A 38 -17.74 -7.14 -3.30
C GLY A 38 -19.13 -6.69 -2.89
N ALA A 39 -19.55 -7.01 -1.66
CA ALA A 39 -20.82 -6.56 -1.10
C ALA A 39 -20.90 -5.02 -0.85
N ARG A 40 -19.79 -4.31 -0.94
CA ARG A 40 -19.64 -2.85 -0.73
C ARG A 40 -19.42 -2.09 -2.03
N THR A 41 -19.21 -2.83 -3.11
CA THR A 41 -19.07 -2.24 -4.45
C THR A 41 -20.43 -2.16 -5.13
N ASP A 42 -20.70 -1.08 -5.85
CA ASP A 42 -21.90 -0.86 -6.64
C ASP A 42 -21.59 0.00 -7.89
N GLN A 43 -22.63 0.57 -8.50
CA GLN A 43 -22.45 1.44 -9.67
C GLN A 43 -21.71 2.75 -9.34
N ASN A 44 -21.83 3.21 -8.08
CA ASN A 44 -21.26 4.48 -7.61
C ASN A 44 -19.94 4.29 -6.86
N HIS A 45 -19.67 3.08 -6.35
CA HIS A 45 -18.47 2.76 -5.56
C HIS A 45 -17.68 1.64 -6.25
N LYS A 46 -16.63 2.01 -6.95
CA LYS A 46 -15.78 1.07 -7.71
C LYS A 46 -14.50 0.76 -6.94
N LEU A 47 -14.23 -0.53 -6.78
CA LEU A 47 -12.98 -0.97 -6.18
C LEU A 47 -11.77 -0.47 -7.00
N GLN A 48 -10.85 0.21 -6.32
CA GLN A 48 -9.55 0.59 -6.84
C GLN A 48 -8.45 -0.28 -6.22
N PRO A 49 -7.57 -0.88 -7.02
CA PRO A 49 -6.45 -1.64 -6.47
C PRO A 49 -5.45 -0.70 -5.76
N PRO A 50 -4.69 -1.23 -4.79
CA PRO A 50 -4.65 -2.62 -4.34
C PRO A 50 -5.63 -2.91 -3.19
N VAL A 51 -5.92 -4.21 -2.95
CA VAL A 51 -6.41 -4.71 -1.65
C VAL A 51 -5.20 -5.27 -0.90
N VAL A 52 -4.99 -4.82 0.33
CA VAL A 52 -3.75 -5.10 1.10
C VAL A 52 -4.08 -5.74 2.45
N ASP A 53 -3.40 -6.85 2.77
CA ASP A 53 -3.39 -7.39 4.13
C ASP A 53 -2.54 -6.48 5.03
N ALA A 54 -3.17 -5.88 6.04
CA ALA A 54 -2.51 -4.99 6.99
C ALA A 54 -1.78 -5.74 8.13
N GLY A 55 -1.59 -7.05 8.03
CA GLY A 55 -0.95 -7.89 9.06
C GLY A 55 0.33 -7.33 9.66
N PRO A 56 1.24 -6.68 8.92
CA PRO A 56 2.41 -6.03 9.48
C PRO A 56 2.13 -4.87 10.44
N ALA A 57 0.97 -4.20 10.30
CA ALA A 57 0.49 -3.13 11.16
C ALA A 57 -0.54 -3.66 12.16
N MET A 58 -1.49 -4.49 11.70
CA MET A 58 -2.52 -5.08 12.55
C MET A 58 -3.06 -6.37 11.92
N GLN A 59 -2.91 -7.50 12.61
CA GLN A 59 -3.36 -8.80 12.15
C GLN A 59 -4.87 -8.87 11.96
N GLY A 60 -5.31 -9.43 10.82
CA GLY A 60 -6.74 -9.64 10.50
C GLY A 60 -7.47 -8.39 10.03
N VAL A 61 -6.75 -7.35 9.67
CA VAL A 61 -7.27 -6.13 9.05
C VAL A 61 -6.82 -6.07 7.60
N TYR A 62 -7.70 -5.62 6.73
CA TYR A 62 -7.44 -5.40 5.31
C TYR A 62 -7.70 -3.93 4.96
N ILE A 63 -6.88 -3.40 4.06
CA ILE A 63 -7.03 -2.05 3.52
C ILE A 63 -7.48 -2.17 2.08
N TYR A 64 -8.49 -1.42 1.69
CA TYR A 64 -8.95 -1.34 0.32
C TYR A 64 -9.48 0.07 0.02
N PHE A 65 -9.72 0.36 -1.25
CA PHE A 65 -10.06 1.68 -1.71
C PHE A 65 -11.28 1.64 -2.63
N LEU A 66 -12.22 2.58 -2.42
CA LEU A 66 -13.38 2.75 -3.28
C LEU A 66 -13.33 4.13 -3.94
N MET A 67 -13.42 4.12 -5.26
CA MET A 67 -13.62 5.33 -6.05
C MET A 67 -15.11 5.62 -6.15
N SER A 68 -15.51 6.86 -5.84
CA SER A 68 -16.86 7.36 -6.04
C SER A 68 -16.86 8.70 -6.76
N GLU A 69 -17.98 9.02 -7.43
CA GLU A 69 -18.19 10.35 -7.96
C GLU A 69 -18.77 11.25 -6.86
N ALA A 70 -18.21 12.44 -6.71
CA ALA A 70 -18.78 13.43 -5.80
C ALA A 70 -20.17 13.84 -6.29
N ASN A 71 -21.21 13.59 -5.49
CA ASN A 71 -22.52 14.15 -5.73
C ASN A 71 -22.49 15.65 -5.44
N VAL A 72 -22.21 16.46 -6.46
CA VAL A 72 -22.23 17.92 -6.36
C VAL A 72 -23.69 18.39 -6.36
N SER A 73 -24.35 18.28 -5.21
CA SER A 73 -25.64 18.92 -4.99
C SER A 73 -25.37 20.35 -4.54
N GLY A 74 -25.49 21.29 -5.47
CA GLY A 74 -25.52 22.72 -5.14
C GLY A 74 -24.29 23.52 -5.53
N GLY A 75 -24.18 23.90 -6.78
CA GLY A 75 -23.52 25.14 -7.23
C GLY A 75 -22.02 25.29 -7.15
N ASP A 76 -21.37 24.65 -6.23
CA ASP A 76 -19.90 24.67 -6.11
C ASP A 76 -19.33 23.58 -7.02
N LYS A 77 -18.69 23.99 -8.11
CA LYS A 77 -17.91 23.10 -8.95
C LYS A 77 -16.72 22.60 -8.14
N ILE A 78 -16.79 21.36 -7.68
CA ILE A 78 -15.57 20.62 -7.31
C ILE A 78 -14.93 20.27 -8.66
N ASP A 79 -13.73 20.77 -8.91
CA ASP A 79 -13.03 20.56 -10.19
C ASP A 79 -12.63 19.10 -10.42
N SER A 80 -12.59 18.27 -9.36
CA SER A 80 -12.50 16.80 -9.47
C SER A 80 -13.81 16.16 -9.01
N PRO A 81 -14.56 15.50 -9.90
CA PRO A 81 -15.79 14.78 -9.54
C PRO A 81 -15.51 13.46 -8.81
N TYR A 82 -14.26 13.08 -8.61
CA TYR A 82 -13.89 11.79 -8.07
C TYR A 82 -13.29 11.88 -6.68
N MET A 83 -13.72 10.98 -5.79
CA MET A 83 -13.20 10.79 -4.44
C MET A 83 -12.72 9.36 -4.30
N LEU A 84 -11.58 9.19 -3.63
CA LEU A 84 -11.03 7.88 -3.32
C LEU A 84 -11.06 7.67 -1.81
N ASP A 85 -12.01 6.86 -1.35
CA ASP A 85 -12.19 6.52 0.05
C ASP A 85 -11.27 5.36 0.43
N ALA A 86 -10.54 5.51 1.52
CA ALA A 86 -9.70 4.47 2.11
C ALA A 86 -10.44 3.77 3.25
N HIS A 87 -10.53 2.45 3.18
CA HIS A 87 -11.31 1.62 4.06
C HIS A 87 -10.45 0.63 4.84
N LEU A 88 -10.84 0.38 6.11
CA LEU A 88 -10.42 -0.77 6.89
C LEU A 88 -11.55 -1.80 6.91
N LEU A 89 -11.23 -3.03 6.51
CA LEU A 89 -12.13 -4.17 6.58
C LEU A 89 -11.58 -5.20 7.58
N PHE A 90 -12.37 -5.63 8.53
CA PHE A 90 -12.01 -6.65 9.51
C PHE A 90 -13.22 -7.42 10.00
N CYS A 91 -12.98 -8.62 10.55
CA CYS A 91 -14.01 -9.50 11.06
C CYS A 91 -13.89 -9.62 12.59
N ASP A 92 -14.99 -9.46 13.31
CA ASP A 92 -15.03 -9.63 14.77
C ASP A 92 -15.10 -11.12 15.19
N GLU A 93 -15.05 -11.39 16.48
CA GLU A 93 -15.13 -12.76 17.03
C GLU A 93 -16.48 -13.45 16.79
N LYS A 94 -17.53 -12.69 16.41
CA LYS A 94 -18.87 -13.19 16.04
C LYS A 94 -19.01 -13.40 14.56
N ASN A 95 -17.93 -13.26 13.78
CA ASN A 95 -17.91 -13.34 12.33
C ASN A 95 -18.69 -12.21 11.63
N ASN A 96 -18.86 -11.05 12.25
CA ASN A 96 -19.42 -9.89 11.59
C ASN A 96 -18.29 -9.10 10.90
N TRP A 97 -18.51 -8.78 9.63
CA TRP A 97 -17.61 -7.89 8.88
C TRP A 97 -17.89 -6.43 9.20
N HIS A 98 -16.87 -5.74 9.66
CA HIS A 98 -16.85 -4.32 9.89
C HIS A 98 -16.10 -3.61 8.76
N ASP A 99 -16.62 -2.44 8.38
CA ASP A 99 -16.05 -1.59 7.35
C ASP A 99 -16.01 -0.15 7.86
N VAL A 100 -14.82 0.45 7.84
CA VAL A 100 -14.58 1.78 8.39
C VAL A 100 -13.83 2.62 7.35
N VAL A 101 -14.46 3.69 6.88
CA VAL A 101 -13.74 4.72 6.11
C VAL A 101 -12.80 5.44 7.07
N PHE A 102 -11.50 5.43 6.78
CA PHE A 102 -10.52 6.06 7.65
C PHE A 102 -9.90 7.32 7.04
N ASP A 103 -9.95 7.47 5.72
CA ASP A 103 -9.54 8.69 5.04
C ASP A 103 -10.23 8.83 3.67
N ARG A 104 -10.14 10.02 3.10
CA ARG A 104 -10.67 10.36 1.79
C ARG A 104 -9.69 11.23 1.03
N TYR A 105 -9.27 10.77 -0.13
CA TYR A 105 -8.34 11.49 -1.00
C TYR A 105 -9.13 12.19 -2.11
N VAL A 106 -8.98 13.50 -2.14
CA VAL A 106 -9.54 14.38 -3.17
C VAL A 106 -8.44 15.34 -3.57
N LYS A 107 -8.29 15.59 -4.84
CA LYS A 107 -7.38 16.61 -5.35
C LYS A 107 -8.09 17.35 -6.47
N ASP A 108 -8.00 18.66 -6.48
CA ASP A 108 -8.48 19.48 -7.57
C ASP A 108 -7.73 19.13 -8.86
N ASP A 109 -8.40 19.20 -9.99
CA ASP A 109 -7.85 18.99 -11.33
C ASP A 109 -7.37 17.57 -11.66
N GLY A 110 -7.66 16.55 -10.85
CA GLY A 110 -7.21 15.18 -11.16
C GLY A 110 -8.00 14.08 -10.45
N VAL A 111 -7.84 12.85 -10.94
CA VAL A 111 -8.41 11.65 -10.33
C VAL A 111 -7.33 10.98 -9.47
N PRO A 112 -7.53 10.88 -8.14
CA PRO A 112 -6.54 10.24 -7.27
C PRO A 112 -6.44 8.73 -7.54
N GLU A 113 -5.22 8.20 -7.53
CA GLU A 113 -4.91 6.79 -7.72
C GLU A 113 -3.96 6.32 -6.61
N ILE A 114 -4.09 5.09 -6.16
CA ILE A 114 -3.13 4.52 -5.20
C ILE A 114 -1.89 4.07 -5.94
N SER A 115 -0.78 4.77 -5.71
CA SER A 115 0.52 4.43 -6.28
C SER A 115 1.20 3.31 -5.48
N ALA A 116 1.09 3.34 -4.15
CA ALA A 116 1.62 2.29 -3.28
C ALA A 116 0.94 2.27 -1.91
N VAL A 117 0.87 1.07 -1.30
CA VAL A 117 0.60 0.87 0.12
C VAL A 117 1.71 0.01 0.69
N PHE A 118 2.36 0.45 1.75
CA PHE A 118 3.46 -0.29 2.36
C PHE A 118 3.56 -0.03 3.87
N PHE A 119 4.39 -0.83 4.54
CA PHE A 119 4.53 -0.81 5.99
C PHE A 119 5.95 -0.45 6.38
N VAL A 120 6.09 0.44 7.37
CA VAL A 120 7.38 0.95 7.85
C VAL A 120 7.25 1.38 9.31
N ASN A 121 8.35 1.40 10.05
CA ASN A 121 8.34 2.09 11.34
C ASN A 121 8.42 3.59 11.09
N ALA A 122 7.39 4.30 11.52
CA ALA A 122 7.31 5.75 11.43
C ALA A 122 7.08 6.41 12.80
N ASP A 123 7.28 5.66 13.88
CA ASP A 123 7.30 6.15 15.26
C ASP A 123 8.40 5.45 16.07
N HIS A 124 8.46 5.72 17.38
CA HIS A 124 9.41 5.08 18.30
C HIS A 124 8.86 3.79 18.91
N ASP A 125 7.60 3.45 18.68
CA ASP A 125 6.98 2.19 19.08
C ASP A 125 7.20 1.15 17.99
N ARG A 126 7.89 0.05 18.32
CA ARG A 126 8.39 -0.92 17.33
C ARG A 126 7.60 -2.20 17.27
N LYS A 127 6.50 -2.27 17.97
CA LYS A 127 5.69 -3.47 18.00
C LYS A 127 4.99 -3.67 16.67
N ASP A 128 4.38 -2.59 16.18
CA ASP A 128 3.56 -2.60 14.99
C ASP A 128 4.14 -1.59 13.99
N LYS A 129 3.98 -1.85 12.71
CA LYS A 129 4.40 -0.91 11.66
C LYS A 129 3.26 0.03 11.34
N GLU A 130 3.62 1.26 10.98
CA GLU A 130 2.69 2.19 10.39
C GLU A 130 2.41 1.83 8.92
N VAL A 131 1.19 2.14 8.48
CA VAL A 131 0.76 2.04 7.09
C VAL A 131 1.12 3.34 6.38
N VAL A 132 1.76 3.24 5.23
CA VAL A 132 1.94 4.38 4.33
C VAL A 132 1.10 4.16 3.08
N VAL A 133 0.26 5.14 2.78
CA VAL A 133 -0.50 5.21 1.53
C VAL A 133 0.09 6.33 0.68
N LEU A 134 0.61 5.98 -0.49
CA LEU A 134 1.10 6.94 -1.48
C LEU A 134 0.03 7.11 -2.56
N VAL A 135 -0.52 8.30 -2.63
CA VAL A 135 -1.52 8.69 -3.62
C VAL A 135 -0.83 9.46 -4.73
N ARG A 136 -1.12 9.11 -5.98
CA ARG A 136 -0.73 9.84 -7.18
C ARG A 136 -1.98 10.48 -7.80
N THR A 137 -1.88 11.74 -8.19
CA THR A 137 -2.95 12.42 -8.92
C THR A 137 -2.38 12.98 -10.23
N PRO A 138 -2.70 12.38 -11.39
CA PRO A 138 -2.38 12.96 -12.69
C PRO A 138 -3.07 14.31 -12.87
N LEU A 139 -2.34 15.29 -13.33
CA LEU A 139 -2.81 16.65 -13.55
C LEU A 139 -2.83 16.98 -15.03
N ASN A 140 -3.92 17.57 -15.48
CA ASN A 140 -4.06 18.05 -16.85
C ASN A 140 -4.74 19.43 -16.87
N HIS A 141 -4.02 20.42 -16.36
CA HIS A 141 -4.49 21.81 -16.34
C HIS A 141 -3.95 22.58 -17.55
N TYR A 142 -4.62 23.67 -17.93
CA TYR A 142 -4.20 24.51 -19.06
C TYR A 142 -2.80 25.11 -18.87
N ASP A 143 -2.43 25.49 -17.66
CA ASP A 143 -1.17 26.17 -17.36
C ASP A 143 -0.06 25.24 -16.91
N TYR A 144 -0.38 24.02 -16.48
CA TYR A 144 0.58 23.01 -16.04
C TYR A 144 0.05 21.59 -16.22
N GLY A 145 0.95 20.65 -16.34
CA GLY A 145 0.65 19.22 -16.38
C GLY A 145 1.71 18.43 -15.64
N GLY A 146 1.39 17.20 -15.28
CA GLY A 146 2.29 16.33 -14.56
C GLY A 146 1.56 15.44 -13.55
N GLU A 147 2.18 15.24 -12.39
CA GLU A 147 1.65 14.35 -11.36
C GLU A 147 1.90 14.91 -9.96
N TYR A 148 0.87 14.94 -9.12
CA TYR A 148 1.02 15.12 -7.68
C TYR A 148 1.24 13.79 -6.99
N TYR A 149 2.02 13.82 -5.91
CA TYR A 149 2.24 12.71 -5.01
C TYR A 149 2.04 13.18 -3.57
N ASP A 150 1.15 12.48 -2.85
CA ASP A 150 0.87 12.72 -1.44
C ASP A 150 1.06 11.41 -0.66
N GLY A 151 2.00 11.42 0.30
CA GLY A 151 2.29 10.27 1.16
C GLY A 151 1.69 10.45 2.55
N TYR A 152 0.75 9.60 2.91
CA TYR A 152 0.06 9.61 4.19
C TYR A 152 0.52 8.46 5.07
N VAL A 153 0.88 8.76 6.32
CA VAL A 153 1.32 7.77 7.32
C VAL A 153 0.25 7.59 8.37
N TYR A 154 -0.20 6.34 8.59
CA TYR A 154 -1.26 6.02 9.56
C TYR A 154 -0.77 5.02 10.58
N LYS A 155 -1.18 5.23 11.83
CA LYS A 155 -1.07 4.23 12.90
C LYS A 155 -2.41 3.56 13.10
N LEU A 156 -2.44 2.23 12.98
CA LEU A 156 -3.63 1.44 13.32
C LEU A 156 -3.67 1.18 14.83
N THR A 157 -4.85 1.33 15.41
CA THR A 157 -5.10 1.10 16.84
C THR A 157 -6.42 0.38 17.04
N GLY A 158 -6.60 -0.25 18.20
CA GLY A 158 -7.83 -0.98 18.52
C GLY A 158 -7.67 -2.49 18.53
N ASN A 159 -8.79 -3.21 18.41
CA ASN A 159 -8.82 -4.66 18.37
C ASN A 159 -9.90 -5.14 17.39
N PRO A 160 -9.52 -5.76 16.27
CA PRO A 160 -10.48 -6.22 15.27
C PRO A 160 -11.47 -7.26 15.84
N ARG A 161 -11.03 -8.14 16.75
CA ARG A 161 -11.92 -9.13 17.38
C ARG A 161 -13.05 -8.52 18.18
N MET A 162 -12.84 -7.31 18.71
CA MET A 162 -13.84 -6.54 19.45
C MET A 162 -14.68 -5.63 18.53
N GLY A 163 -14.50 -5.70 17.23
CA GLY A 163 -15.21 -4.87 16.26
C GLY A 163 -14.79 -3.40 16.25
N ALA A 164 -13.59 -3.06 16.75
CA ALA A 164 -13.12 -1.69 16.86
C ALA A 164 -11.67 -1.55 16.35
N VAL A 165 -11.51 -0.94 15.17
CA VAL A 165 -10.21 -0.57 14.59
C VAL A 165 -10.27 0.86 14.10
N PHE A 166 -9.20 1.61 14.33
CA PHE A 166 -9.06 3.00 13.93
C PHE A 166 -7.71 3.21 13.25
N ALA A 167 -7.67 4.09 12.25
CA ALA A 167 -6.43 4.58 11.67
C ALA A 167 -6.26 6.06 12.02
N GLY A 168 -5.19 6.40 12.71
CA GLY A 168 -4.85 7.77 13.07
C GLY A 168 -3.75 8.31 12.16
N LEU A 169 -4.03 9.41 11.44
CA LEU A 169 -3.05 10.09 10.61
C LEU A 169 -1.91 10.65 11.47
N GLN A 170 -0.68 10.26 11.14
CA GLN A 170 0.54 10.76 11.76
C GLN A 170 1.03 12.00 11.01
N SER A 171 0.46 13.17 11.33
CA SER A 171 0.67 14.40 10.57
C SER A 171 2.14 14.81 10.47
N ASP A 172 2.92 14.68 11.56
CA ASP A 172 4.36 15.04 11.57
C ASP A 172 5.21 14.06 10.74
N ALA A 173 4.77 12.82 10.62
CA ALA A 173 5.43 11.83 9.78
C ALA A 173 5.06 12.00 8.30
N SER A 174 3.81 12.40 8.01
CA SER A 174 3.29 12.60 6.65
C SER A 174 3.79 13.89 6.02
N LYS A 175 3.94 14.97 6.81
CA LYS A 175 4.22 16.33 6.32
C LYS A 175 5.33 16.43 5.26
N PRO A 176 6.47 15.71 5.34
CA PRO A 176 7.51 15.81 4.31
C PRO A 176 7.09 15.26 2.95
N PHE A 177 6.05 14.45 2.89
CA PHE A 177 5.63 13.69 1.71
C PHE A 177 4.36 14.24 1.05
N LEU A 178 3.82 15.34 1.56
CA LEU A 178 2.65 16.00 1.00
C LEU A 178 3.06 17.01 -0.08
N ASP A 179 2.14 17.25 -1.01
CA ASP A 179 2.25 18.27 -2.06
C ASP A 179 3.51 18.16 -2.94
N GLN A 180 3.95 16.94 -3.23
CA GLN A 180 5.08 16.68 -4.09
C GLN A 180 4.63 16.73 -5.56
N CYS A 181 5.14 17.71 -6.34
CA CYS A 181 4.77 17.87 -7.74
C CYS A 181 5.91 17.52 -8.70
N GLU A 182 5.68 16.55 -9.57
CA GLU A 182 6.48 16.31 -10.78
C GLU A 182 5.79 17.02 -11.94
N CYS A 183 5.98 18.34 -12.03
CA CYS A 183 5.16 19.19 -12.88
C CYS A 183 5.98 20.00 -13.87
N GLY A 184 5.45 20.13 -15.10
CA GLY A 184 5.89 21.08 -16.11
C GLY A 184 4.89 22.20 -16.28
N PHE A 185 5.36 23.46 -16.30
CA PHE A 185 4.54 24.65 -16.46
C PHE A 185 4.68 25.23 -17.86
N ARG A 186 3.63 25.88 -18.34
CA ARG A 186 3.60 26.48 -19.67
C ARG A 186 4.66 27.56 -19.89
N ASP A 187 5.11 28.19 -18.83
CA ASP A 187 6.18 29.21 -18.87
C ASP A 187 7.61 28.60 -18.93
N GLY A 188 7.71 27.27 -19.03
CA GLY A 188 8.97 26.54 -19.14
C GLY A 188 9.60 26.16 -17.80
N ARG A 189 9.01 26.53 -16.64
CA ARG A 189 9.44 26.05 -15.33
C ARG A 189 9.07 24.57 -15.15
N SER A 190 9.77 23.89 -14.25
CA SER A 190 9.45 22.54 -13.81
C SER A 190 9.69 22.39 -12.30
N THR A 191 8.95 21.49 -11.69
CA THR A 191 9.20 21.00 -10.32
C THR A 191 9.41 19.50 -10.34
N HIS A 192 10.16 18.98 -9.37
CA HIS A 192 10.46 17.55 -9.27
C HIS A 192 10.04 17.01 -7.91
N ALA A 193 9.21 15.97 -7.93
CA ALA A 193 8.82 15.25 -6.73
C ALA A 193 9.99 14.43 -6.19
N HIS A 194 10.34 14.64 -4.92
CA HIS A 194 11.40 13.89 -4.24
C HIS A 194 10.90 12.55 -3.69
N TYR A 195 9.61 12.45 -3.38
CA TYR A 195 8.98 11.31 -2.69
C TYR A 195 7.83 10.75 -3.51
N LYS A 196 8.14 10.17 -4.66
CA LYS A 196 7.17 9.61 -5.61
C LYS A 196 7.12 8.07 -5.65
N ASP A 197 7.84 7.42 -4.75
CA ASP A 197 7.90 5.97 -4.64
C ASP A 197 8.09 5.51 -3.17
N ALA A 198 7.75 4.25 -2.92
CA ALA A 198 7.83 3.66 -1.58
C ALA A 198 9.26 3.62 -1.01
N GLU A 199 10.28 3.50 -1.85
CA GLU A 199 11.69 3.39 -1.42
C GLU A 199 12.18 4.72 -0.85
N SER A 200 11.94 5.82 -1.57
CA SER A 200 12.33 7.17 -1.14
C SER A 200 11.69 7.57 0.19
N ILE A 201 10.40 7.29 0.38
CA ILE A 201 9.67 7.55 1.62
C ILE A 201 10.20 6.67 2.75
N ARG A 202 10.35 5.37 2.52
CA ARG A 202 10.86 4.42 3.51
C ARG A 202 12.23 4.83 4.04
N LYS A 203 13.14 5.20 3.16
CA LYS A 203 14.49 5.65 3.51
C LYS A 203 14.48 6.85 4.46
N VAL A 204 13.58 7.81 4.27
CA VAL A 204 13.43 8.97 5.16
C VAL A 204 12.89 8.55 6.51
N LEU A 205 11.82 7.73 6.53
CA LEU A 205 11.20 7.30 7.77
C LEU A 205 12.14 6.41 8.60
N GLU A 206 12.82 5.46 8.00
CA GLU A 206 13.79 4.59 8.68
C GLU A 206 15.00 5.37 9.22
N LYS A 207 15.41 6.44 8.54
CA LYS A 207 16.45 7.35 9.05
C LYS A 207 15.97 8.18 10.24
N LYS A 208 14.72 8.66 10.19
CA LYS A 208 14.11 9.47 11.27
C LYS A 208 13.77 8.63 12.49
N TYR A 209 13.32 7.39 12.27
CA TYR A 209 12.90 6.43 13.30
C TYR A 209 13.76 5.14 13.23
N PRO A 210 15.05 5.25 13.51
CA PRO A 210 15.97 4.13 13.34
C PRO A 210 15.60 2.98 14.25
N ALA A 211 15.76 1.74 13.76
CA ALA A 211 15.66 0.57 14.60
C ALA A 211 16.64 0.66 15.76
N SER A 212 16.21 0.64 17.09
CA SER A 212 17.16 0.53 18.20
C SER A 212 17.98 -0.74 18.06
N PRO A 213 19.28 -0.72 18.30
CA PRO A 213 20.02 -1.94 18.42
C PRO A 213 19.31 -2.82 19.47
N LEU A 214 19.04 -4.06 19.12
CA LEU A 214 18.54 -5.07 20.07
C LEU A 214 19.48 -5.01 21.27
N LYS A 215 19.00 -4.57 22.44
CA LYS A 215 19.77 -4.74 23.69
C LYS A 215 19.93 -6.26 23.83
N GLY A 216 21.14 -6.73 23.51
CA GLY A 216 21.50 -8.13 23.72
C GLY A 216 21.15 -8.52 25.17
N LYS A 217 20.36 -9.58 25.30
CA LYS A 217 20.18 -10.28 26.58
C LYS A 217 21.43 -11.09 26.87
#